data_826f84f1b1fce1b4c93dcb01d8180cbc
#
_entry.id   826f84f1b1fce1b4c93dcb01d8180cbc
#
_cell.length_a   1.000
_cell.length_b   1.000
_cell.length_c   1.000
_cell.angle_alpha   90.00
_cell.angle_beta   90.00
_cell.angle_gamma   90.00
#
_symmetry.space_group_name_H-M   'P 1'
#
loop_
_entity.id
_entity.type
_entity.pdbx_description
1 polymer ?
#
loop_
_entity_poly.entity_id
_entity_poly.type
_entity_poly.pdbx_seq_one_letter_code
_entity_poly.pdbx_strand_id
1 'polypeptide(L)'
;MKIVSTIEELRDQLSGQLRTAFVPTMGNLHEGHLSLMRLARKHGDPVVASIFVNRLQFGPNEDFDKYPRTFQADVEKLEKEGVYVLFAPTEKELYPEPQEFRVSPPDGLGNTLEGEFRPGFFTGVSTVVLKLFS
;
A
#
# COMPACT_ATOMS: atom_id res chain seq x y z
N MET A 1 7.24 13.61 9.90
CA MET A 1 6.38 12.47 9.55
C MET A 1 6.37 11.45 10.68
N LYS A 2 5.20 10.99 11.06
CA LYS A 2 5.05 9.93 12.06
C LYS A 2 5.02 8.58 11.36
N ILE A 3 5.79 7.61 11.88
CA ILE A 3 5.81 6.24 11.36
C ILE A 3 5.04 5.36 12.35
N VAL A 4 4.02 4.65 11.86
CA VAL A 4 3.20 3.77 12.67
C VAL A 4 3.14 2.39 12.01
N SER A 5 2.99 1.34 12.83
CA SER A 5 2.99 -0.05 12.35
C SER A 5 1.70 -0.79 12.65
N THR A 6 0.83 -0.25 13.48
CA THR A 6 -0.44 -0.88 13.81
C THR A 6 -1.62 -0.04 13.34
N ILE A 7 -2.74 -0.71 13.09
CA ILE A 7 -3.99 -0.04 12.69
C ILE A 7 -4.45 0.90 13.79
N GLU A 8 -4.33 0.48 15.05
CA GLU A 8 -4.71 1.32 16.19
C GLU A 8 -3.92 2.63 16.23
N GLU A 9 -2.58 2.55 16.10
CA GLU A 9 -1.74 3.75 16.05
C GLU A 9 -2.13 4.66 14.88
N LEU A 10 -2.41 4.07 13.72
CA LEU A 10 -2.82 4.82 12.54
C LEU A 10 -4.12 5.57 12.80
N ARG A 11 -5.12 4.89 13.34
CA ARG A 11 -6.41 5.50 13.66
C ARG A 11 -6.28 6.61 14.68
N ASP A 12 -5.41 6.45 15.67
CA ASP A 12 -5.14 7.49 16.66
C ASP A 12 -4.55 8.74 16.00
N GLN A 13 -3.63 8.58 15.07
CA GLN A 13 -3.01 9.69 14.35
C GLN A 13 -4.00 10.42 13.43
N LEU A 14 -5.01 9.73 12.95
CA LEU A 14 -6.00 10.29 12.03
C LEU A 14 -7.29 10.75 12.72
N SER A 15 -7.37 10.58 14.03
CA SER A 15 -8.54 11.00 14.80
C SER A 15 -8.82 12.50 14.60
N GLY A 16 -10.04 12.83 14.23
CA GLY A 16 -10.44 14.21 13.98
C GLY A 16 -10.14 14.73 12.58
N GLN A 17 -9.45 13.97 11.75
CA GLN A 17 -9.19 14.36 10.37
C GLN A 17 -10.40 14.03 9.50
N LEU A 18 -10.82 14.97 8.67
CA LEU A 18 -12.05 14.85 7.89
C LEU A 18 -11.81 14.45 6.43
N ARG A 19 -10.62 14.66 5.90
CA ARG A 19 -10.36 14.56 4.47
C ARG A 19 -8.96 14.03 4.17
N THR A 20 -8.61 12.93 4.79
CA THR A 20 -7.32 12.29 4.60
C THR A 20 -7.17 11.74 3.18
N ALA A 21 -6.05 12.01 2.55
CA ALA A 21 -5.68 11.38 1.27
C ALA A 21 -4.73 10.22 1.58
N PHE A 22 -5.04 9.03 1.10
CA PHE A 22 -4.27 7.82 1.36
C PHE A 22 -3.65 7.28 0.07
N VAL A 23 -2.33 7.06 0.10
CA VAL A 23 -1.58 6.54 -1.04
C VAL A 23 -0.86 5.25 -0.63
N PRO A 24 -1.40 4.08 -0.97
CA PRO A 24 -0.74 2.82 -0.68
C PRO A 24 0.40 2.55 -1.67
N THR A 25 1.51 2.03 -1.15
CA THR A 25 2.66 1.63 -1.96
C THR A 25 3.27 0.33 -1.44
N MET A 26 4.17 -0.25 -2.22
CA MET A 26 4.98 -1.39 -1.80
C MET A 26 6.42 -1.00 -1.46
N GLY A 27 6.71 0.29 -1.37
CA GLY A 27 8.07 0.78 -1.18
C GLY A 27 8.86 0.84 -2.48
N ASN A 28 10.17 0.97 -2.37
CA ASN A 28 11.07 1.18 -3.51
C ASN A 28 10.59 2.38 -4.34
N LEU A 29 10.43 3.50 -3.66
CA LEU A 29 9.78 4.69 -4.21
C LEU A 29 10.64 5.41 -5.23
N HIS A 30 9.99 5.93 -6.26
CA HIS A 30 10.62 6.73 -7.30
C HIS A 30 9.79 7.99 -7.55
N GLU A 31 10.21 8.82 -8.50
CA GLU A 31 9.55 10.09 -8.78
C GLU A 31 8.07 9.95 -9.10
N GLY A 32 7.68 8.86 -9.76
CA GLY A 32 6.27 8.58 -10.03
C GLY A 32 5.43 8.49 -8.76
N HIS A 33 5.94 7.81 -7.74
CA HIS A 33 5.27 7.73 -6.45
C HIS A 33 5.19 9.10 -5.77
N LEU A 34 6.28 9.87 -5.83
CA LEU A 34 6.33 11.19 -5.21
C LEU A 34 5.39 12.18 -5.89
N SER A 35 5.27 12.10 -7.21
CA SER A 35 4.28 12.86 -7.96
C SER A 35 2.86 12.55 -7.50
N LEU A 36 2.60 11.27 -7.20
CA LEU A 36 1.30 10.84 -6.70
C LEU A 36 1.01 11.43 -5.32
N MET A 37 2.03 11.54 -4.45
CA MET A 37 1.87 12.20 -3.15
C MET A 37 1.48 13.67 -3.30
N ARG A 38 2.12 14.37 -4.25
CA ARG A 38 1.80 15.78 -4.55
C ARG A 38 0.38 15.93 -5.08
N LEU A 39 -0.02 15.02 -5.97
CA LEU A 39 -1.38 15.01 -6.50
C LEU A 39 -2.40 14.75 -5.39
N ALA A 40 -2.12 13.78 -4.53
CA ALA A 40 -3.01 13.42 -3.41
C ALA A 40 -3.26 14.62 -2.49
N ARG A 41 -2.24 15.44 -2.24
CA ARG A 41 -2.38 16.63 -1.39
C ARG A 41 -3.39 17.63 -1.94
N LYS A 42 -3.61 17.66 -3.24
CA LYS A 42 -4.62 18.53 -3.86
C LYS A 42 -6.05 18.05 -3.60
N HIS A 43 -6.21 16.79 -3.22
CA HIS A 43 -7.52 16.17 -3.00
C HIS A 43 -7.84 15.91 -1.55
N GLY A 44 -6.87 15.98 -0.67
CA GLY A 44 -7.06 15.77 0.76
C GLY A 44 -5.86 16.18 1.58
N ASP A 45 -6.08 16.37 2.87
CA ASP A 45 -5.08 16.74 3.85
C ASP A 45 -5.50 16.19 5.21
N PRO A 46 -4.66 15.49 5.94
CA PRO A 46 -3.25 15.17 5.61
C PRO A 46 -3.09 14.06 4.56
N VAL A 47 -1.87 13.96 4.02
CA VAL A 47 -1.51 12.84 3.15
C VAL A 47 -0.91 11.73 4.00
N VAL A 48 -1.44 10.54 3.86
CA VAL A 48 -0.95 9.32 4.52
C VAL A 48 -0.50 8.36 3.45
N ALA A 49 0.70 7.81 3.62
CA ALA A 49 1.21 6.78 2.72
C ALA A 49 1.35 5.47 3.48
N SER A 50 1.32 4.36 2.77
CA SER A 50 1.68 3.07 3.35
C SER A 50 2.77 2.40 2.53
N ILE A 51 3.60 1.61 3.21
CA ILE A 51 4.57 0.72 2.58
C ILE A 51 4.27 -0.69 3.08
N PHE A 52 3.80 -1.53 2.18
CA PHE A 52 3.52 -2.92 2.50
C PHE A 52 3.72 -3.78 1.27
N VAL A 53 4.62 -4.76 1.38
CA VAL A 53 4.87 -5.71 0.28
C VAL A 53 3.87 -6.86 0.44
N ASN A 54 2.88 -6.88 -0.44
CA ASN A 54 1.75 -7.81 -0.35
C ASN A 54 2.08 -9.17 -0.98
N ARG A 55 2.15 -10.21 -0.15
CA ARG A 55 2.42 -11.57 -0.60
C ARG A 55 1.40 -12.07 -1.61
N LEU A 56 0.12 -11.69 -1.47
CA LEU A 56 -0.95 -12.15 -2.36
C LEU A 56 -0.79 -11.73 -3.83
N GLN A 57 0.04 -10.72 -4.09
CA GLN A 57 0.32 -10.23 -5.45
C GLN A 57 1.37 -11.07 -6.16
N PHE A 58 2.06 -11.95 -5.44
CA PHE A 58 3.16 -12.75 -5.98
C PHE A 58 2.66 -14.14 -6.33
N GLY A 59 2.99 -14.57 -7.58
CA GLY A 59 2.67 -15.93 -8.03
C GLY A 59 3.68 -16.96 -7.52
N PRO A 60 3.43 -18.26 -7.75
CA PRO A 60 4.32 -19.33 -7.29
C PRO A 60 5.75 -19.22 -7.79
N ASN A 61 5.94 -18.61 -8.96
CA ASN A 61 7.26 -18.47 -9.59
C ASN A 61 7.89 -17.10 -9.34
N GLU A 62 7.24 -16.24 -8.56
CA GLU A 62 7.74 -14.92 -8.20
C GLU A 62 8.35 -14.97 -6.81
N ASP A 63 9.48 -14.30 -6.62
CA ASP A 63 10.18 -14.34 -5.34
C ASP A 63 9.82 -13.13 -4.49
N PHE A 64 8.87 -13.32 -3.59
CA PHE A 64 8.44 -12.31 -2.63
C PHE A 64 9.61 -11.81 -1.77
N ASP A 65 10.50 -12.71 -1.36
CA ASP A 65 11.59 -12.36 -0.45
C ASP A 65 12.68 -11.53 -1.13
N LYS A 66 12.75 -11.58 -2.48
CA LYS A 66 13.73 -10.80 -3.25
C LYS A 66 13.20 -9.43 -3.68
N TYR A 67 11.95 -9.10 -3.39
CA TYR A 67 11.43 -7.77 -3.71
C TYR A 67 12.27 -6.72 -2.99
N PRO A 68 12.73 -5.66 -3.70
CA PRO A 68 13.58 -4.64 -3.08
C PRO A 68 12.92 -4.00 -1.85
N ARG A 69 13.68 -3.91 -0.78
CA ARG A 69 13.24 -3.26 0.46
C ARG A 69 14.20 -2.14 0.81
N THR A 70 13.76 -0.91 0.55
CA THR A 70 14.57 0.31 0.67
C THR A 70 13.93 1.26 1.67
N PHE A 71 13.51 0.72 2.82
CA PHE A 71 12.67 1.44 3.78
C PHE A 71 13.23 2.80 4.19
N GLN A 72 14.50 2.84 4.59
CA GLN A 72 15.09 4.09 5.07
C GLN A 72 15.12 5.18 3.99
N ALA A 73 15.49 4.80 2.78
CA ALA A 73 15.48 5.74 1.64
C ALA A 73 14.08 6.22 1.33
N ASP A 74 13.09 5.31 1.41
CA ASP A 74 11.69 5.64 1.18
C ASP A 74 11.16 6.62 2.23
N VAL A 75 11.50 6.40 3.50
CA VAL A 75 11.15 7.30 4.60
C VAL A 75 11.65 8.73 4.32
N GLU A 76 12.91 8.85 3.93
CA GLU A 76 13.50 10.16 3.64
C GLU A 76 12.76 10.87 2.48
N LYS A 77 12.42 10.13 1.44
CA LYS A 77 11.69 10.69 0.30
C LYS A 77 10.29 11.17 0.69
N LEU A 78 9.59 10.39 1.50
CA LEU A 78 8.25 10.75 1.96
C LEU A 78 8.27 11.95 2.90
N GLU A 79 9.25 12.03 3.77
CA GLU A 79 9.42 13.19 4.65
C GLU A 79 9.60 14.48 3.86
N LYS A 80 10.43 14.45 2.82
CA LYS A 80 10.65 15.61 1.95
C LYS A 80 9.38 16.04 1.22
N GLU A 81 8.50 15.11 0.91
CA GLU A 81 7.22 15.41 0.25
C GLU A 81 6.12 15.88 1.23
N GLY A 82 6.42 15.94 2.52
CA GLY A 82 5.47 16.43 3.51
C GLY A 82 4.37 15.44 3.85
N VAL A 83 4.61 14.15 3.69
CA VAL A 83 3.68 13.11 4.12
C VAL A 83 3.53 13.20 5.64
N TYR A 84 2.31 13.15 6.14
CA TYR A 84 2.00 13.33 7.56
C TYR A 84 2.27 12.06 8.37
N VAL A 85 1.78 10.91 7.87
CA VAL A 85 1.94 9.61 8.53
C VAL A 85 2.34 8.58 7.49
N LEU A 86 3.33 7.74 7.85
CA LEU A 86 3.66 6.54 7.10
C LEU A 86 3.17 5.32 7.88
N PHE A 87 2.30 4.55 7.27
CA PHE A 87 1.81 3.29 7.81
C PHE A 87 2.63 2.15 7.22
N ALA A 88 3.40 1.48 8.06
CA ALA A 88 4.26 0.37 7.65
C ALA A 88 3.91 -0.87 8.48
N PRO A 89 2.79 -1.55 8.16
CA PRO A 89 2.32 -2.68 8.95
C PRO A 89 3.13 -3.94 8.67
N THR A 90 3.06 -4.88 9.62
CA THR A 90 3.51 -6.24 9.38
C THR A 90 2.43 -7.02 8.62
N GLU A 91 2.82 -8.16 8.05
CA GLU A 91 1.86 -9.04 7.38
C GLU A 91 0.73 -9.47 8.35
N LYS A 92 1.08 -9.78 9.60
CA LYS A 92 0.10 -10.18 10.62
C LYS A 92 -0.89 -9.07 10.97
N GLU A 93 -0.49 -7.83 10.88
CA GLU A 93 -1.38 -6.70 11.19
C GLU A 93 -2.51 -6.58 10.16
N LEU A 94 -2.19 -6.77 8.86
CA LEU A 94 -3.19 -6.73 7.79
C LEU A 94 -3.89 -8.07 7.60
N TYR A 95 -3.17 -9.17 7.81
CA TYR A 95 -3.70 -10.53 7.68
C TYR A 95 -3.46 -11.30 8.98
N PRO A 96 -4.21 -11.01 10.05
CA PRO A 96 -4.02 -11.69 11.35
C PRO A 96 -4.33 -13.18 11.28
N GLU A 97 -5.12 -13.60 10.29
CA GLU A 97 -5.43 -14.99 9.98
C GLU A 97 -5.17 -15.25 8.50
N PRO A 98 -4.98 -16.51 8.07
CA PRO A 98 -4.84 -16.82 6.65
C PRO A 98 -5.98 -16.19 5.86
N GLN A 99 -5.65 -15.51 4.77
CA GLN A 99 -6.64 -14.79 3.97
C GLN A 99 -7.47 -15.77 3.13
N GLU A 100 -8.74 -15.95 3.48
CA GLU A 100 -9.69 -16.80 2.77
C GLU A 100 -10.52 -16.02 1.77
N PHE A 101 -10.95 -14.80 2.13
CA PHE A 101 -11.70 -13.94 1.23
C PHE A 101 -10.76 -13.13 0.35
N ARG A 102 -11.10 -13.06 -0.93
CA ARG A 102 -10.33 -12.28 -1.89
C ARG A 102 -11.26 -11.40 -2.70
N VAL A 103 -10.76 -10.24 -3.08
CA VAL A 103 -11.46 -9.32 -3.99
C VAL A 103 -10.89 -9.54 -5.38
N SER A 104 -11.75 -9.92 -6.31
CA SER A 104 -11.33 -10.16 -7.70
C SER A 104 -11.90 -9.09 -8.61
N PRO A 105 -11.07 -8.53 -9.52
CA PRO A 105 -11.59 -7.66 -10.57
C PRO A 105 -12.41 -8.47 -11.58
N PRO A 106 -13.19 -7.81 -12.44
CA PRO A 106 -13.90 -8.53 -13.53
C PRO A 106 -12.92 -9.34 -14.37
N ASP A 107 -13.33 -10.53 -14.81
CA ASP A 107 -12.46 -11.48 -15.53
C ASP A 107 -11.74 -10.85 -16.71
N GLY A 108 -12.43 -10.04 -17.51
CA GLY A 108 -11.81 -9.39 -18.67
C GLY A 108 -10.68 -8.44 -18.29
N LEU A 109 -10.79 -7.77 -17.16
CA LEU A 109 -9.75 -6.88 -16.65
C LEU A 109 -8.63 -7.68 -15.96
N GLY A 110 -9.00 -8.67 -15.16
CA GLY A 110 -8.03 -9.45 -14.40
C GLY A 110 -7.11 -10.30 -15.26
N ASN A 111 -7.52 -10.61 -16.50
CA ASN A 111 -6.77 -11.46 -17.41
C ASN A 111 -6.00 -10.69 -18.49
N THR A 112 -5.95 -9.36 -18.41
CA THR A 112 -5.20 -8.53 -19.36
C THR A 112 -3.92 -8.00 -18.71
N LEU A 113 -2.99 -7.50 -19.55
CA LEU A 113 -1.74 -6.87 -19.07
C LEU A 113 -1.02 -7.76 -18.03
N GLU A 114 -0.80 -7.24 -16.83
CA GLU A 114 -0.09 -7.97 -15.76
C GLU A 114 -0.78 -9.28 -15.41
N GLY A 115 -2.12 -9.34 -15.45
CA GLY A 115 -2.88 -10.54 -15.14
C GLY A 115 -2.62 -11.70 -16.08
N GLU A 116 -2.25 -11.42 -17.33
CA GLU A 116 -1.91 -12.44 -18.33
C GLU A 116 -0.58 -13.14 -18.00
N PHE A 117 0.42 -12.38 -17.52
CA PHE A 117 1.74 -12.89 -17.20
C PHE A 117 1.93 -13.21 -15.71
N ARG A 118 1.06 -12.69 -14.85
CA ARG A 118 1.12 -12.90 -13.40
C ARG A 118 -0.26 -13.32 -12.88
N PRO A 119 -0.62 -14.62 -13.05
CA PRO A 119 -1.93 -15.11 -12.61
C PRO A 119 -2.17 -14.80 -11.11
N GLY A 120 -3.34 -14.28 -10.80
CA GLY A 120 -3.68 -13.91 -9.44
C GLY A 120 -3.16 -12.55 -8.98
N PHE A 121 -2.39 -11.86 -9.80
CA PHE A 121 -1.82 -10.56 -9.45
C PHE A 121 -2.90 -9.54 -9.08
N PHE A 122 -3.86 -9.32 -9.96
CA PHE A 122 -4.92 -8.32 -9.71
C PHE A 122 -5.84 -8.72 -8.55
N THR A 123 -6.07 -10.01 -8.34
CA THR A 123 -6.82 -10.47 -7.17
C THR A 123 -6.08 -10.12 -5.88
N GLY A 124 -4.76 -10.33 -5.84
CA GLY A 124 -3.94 -9.97 -4.70
C GLY A 124 -3.94 -8.46 -4.45
N VAL A 125 -3.77 -7.66 -5.50
CA VAL A 125 -3.81 -6.20 -5.41
C VAL A 125 -5.16 -5.72 -4.90
N SER A 126 -6.25 -6.19 -5.49
CA SER A 126 -7.60 -5.79 -5.09
C SER A 126 -7.88 -6.13 -3.63
N THR A 127 -7.43 -7.28 -3.17
CA THR A 127 -7.62 -7.73 -1.80
C THR A 127 -6.91 -6.82 -0.80
N VAL A 128 -5.63 -6.51 -1.01
CA VAL A 128 -4.89 -5.65 -0.09
C VAL A 128 -5.39 -4.21 -0.13
N VAL A 129 -5.77 -3.69 -1.29
CA VAL A 129 -6.30 -2.33 -1.42
C VAL A 129 -7.59 -2.21 -0.62
N LEU A 130 -8.51 -3.17 -0.74
CA LEU A 130 -9.74 -3.16 0.05
C LEU A 130 -9.42 -3.16 1.55
N LYS A 131 -8.48 -3.99 2.02
CA LYS A 131 -8.09 -4.03 3.43
C LYS A 131 -7.55 -2.68 3.90
N LEU A 132 -6.70 -2.05 3.11
CA LEU A 132 -6.07 -0.78 3.48
C LEU A 132 -7.09 0.36 3.59
N PHE A 133 -8.13 0.35 2.77
CA PHE A 133 -9.16 1.39 2.79
C PHE A 133 -10.35 1.07 3.70
N SER A 134 -10.33 -0.06 4.37
CA SER A 134 -11.42 -0.47 5.28
C SER A 134 -11.29 0.15 6.70
#